data_0454a33acb1d9bc6d777f260c8ac1240
#
_entry.id   0454a33acb1d9bc6d777f260c8ac1240
#
_cell.length_a   1.000
_cell.length_b   1.000
_cell.length_c   1.000
_cell.angle_alpha   90.00
_cell.angle_beta   90.00
_cell.angle_gamma   90.00
#
_symmetry.space_group_name_H-M   'P 1'
#
loop_
_entity.id
_entity.type
_entity.pdbx_description
1 polymer ?
#
loop_
_entity_poly.entity_id
_entity_poly.type
_entity_poly.pdbx_seq_one_letter_code
_entity_poly.pdbx_strand_id
1 'polypeptide(L)'
;MLSPSLRIVVVAPESLNPDETDAHAVEEAERSRQLRIGLLESGCNLVAVLPADSFLEQRLQQLQPDMVIVDAESDARDALEHVVLATRDARRPIVLFTNDNDTTHVKDAVAAGVSAYIVAGLAPERIKPILDVALARFEHEQGLRREIADAKSELNERKLIDRAKGMLMQRQNLSEPQAYARLRKTAMDKGLRLGEVAQRILDVADLLA
;
A
#
# COMPACT_ATOMS: atom_id res chain seq x y z
N MET A 1 26.22 12.38 -1.13
CA MET A 1 24.83 12.85 -1.02
C MET A 1 24.25 12.21 0.21
N LEU A 2 23.83 13.00 1.19
CA LEU A 2 23.10 12.47 2.35
C LEU A 2 21.78 11.92 1.83
N SER A 3 21.54 10.63 2.01
CA SER A 3 20.20 10.06 1.73
C SER A 3 19.18 10.85 2.56
N PRO A 4 18.03 11.26 1.99
CA PRO A 4 17.02 11.92 2.76
C PRO A 4 16.65 11.04 3.96
N SER A 5 16.61 11.64 5.15
CA SER A 5 16.22 10.90 6.36
C SER A 5 14.79 10.40 6.20
N LEU A 6 14.57 9.10 6.43
CA LEU A 6 13.27 8.44 6.32
C LEU A 6 12.24 9.14 7.23
N ARG A 7 11.17 9.64 6.64
CA ARG A 7 10.07 10.33 7.36
C ARG A 7 9.12 9.31 7.95
N ILE A 8 9.02 9.26 9.26
CA ILE A 8 8.26 8.25 9.99
C ILE A 8 7.15 8.91 10.81
N VAL A 9 5.97 8.32 10.76
CA VAL A 9 4.89 8.55 11.71
C VAL A 9 4.78 7.32 12.59
N VAL A 10 4.72 7.53 13.90
CA VAL A 10 4.41 6.48 14.89
C VAL A 10 2.95 6.60 15.27
N VAL A 11 2.22 5.49 15.18
CA VAL A 11 0.86 5.37 15.69
C VAL A 11 0.94 4.62 17.03
N ALA A 12 0.55 5.29 18.09
CA ALA A 12 0.63 4.79 19.46
C ALA A 12 -0.65 5.16 20.23
N PRO A 13 -0.97 4.48 21.34
CA PRO A 13 -2.08 4.86 22.21
C PRO A 13 -1.97 6.31 22.71
N GLU A 14 -3.11 6.95 23.00
CA GLU A 14 -3.16 8.36 23.42
C GLU A 14 -2.48 8.65 24.76
N SER A 15 -2.32 7.66 25.61
CA SER A 15 -1.78 7.85 26.98
C SER A 15 -0.25 8.00 26.99
N LEU A 16 0.21 9.22 26.68
CA LEU A 16 1.62 9.61 26.88
C LEU A 16 2.00 9.82 28.35
N ASN A 17 1.02 9.93 29.25
CA ASN A 17 1.19 10.05 30.69
C ASN A 17 0.44 8.88 31.35
N PRO A 18 1.10 7.74 31.58
CA PRO A 18 0.50 6.62 32.27
C PRO A 18 0.12 7.03 33.72
N ASP A 19 -1.00 6.49 34.20
CA ASP A 19 -1.29 6.55 35.63
C ASP A 19 -0.16 5.79 36.35
N GLU A 20 0.60 6.48 37.23
CA GLU A 20 1.76 5.90 37.95
C GLU A 20 1.38 4.69 38.81
N THR A 21 0.08 4.47 39.02
CA THR A 21 -0.44 3.33 39.80
C THR A 21 -0.60 2.07 38.92
N ASP A 22 -0.59 2.18 37.58
CA ASP A 22 -0.69 1.07 36.65
C ASP A 22 0.71 0.68 36.12
N ALA A 23 1.29 -0.38 36.71
CA ALA A 23 2.60 -0.87 36.35
C ALA A 23 2.70 -1.27 34.83
N HIS A 24 1.61 -1.77 34.26
CA HIS A 24 1.56 -2.15 32.84
C HIS A 24 1.62 -0.91 31.92
N ALA A 25 0.84 0.13 32.24
CA ALA A 25 0.86 1.39 31.51
C ALA A 25 2.22 2.10 31.57
N VAL A 26 2.92 1.99 32.73
CA VAL A 26 4.28 2.53 32.88
C VAL A 26 5.29 1.78 31.99
N GLU A 27 5.20 0.45 31.95
CA GLU A 27 6.08 -0.38 31.10
C GLU A 27 5.84 -0.10 29.59
N GLU A 28 4.60 0.03 29.18
CA GLU A 28 4.22 0.37 27.80
C GLU A 28 4.74 1.76 27.39
N ALA A 29 4.58 2.76 28.27
CA ALA A 29 5.08 4.11 28.03
C ALA A 29 6.61 4.15 27.91
N GLU A 30 7.34 3.40 28.73
CA GLU A 30 8.79 3.33 28.66
C GLU A 30 9.25 2.63 27.38
N ARG A 31 8.59 1.55 26.96
CA ARG A 31 8.86 0.88 25.70
C ARG A 31 8.63 1.83 24.50
N SER A 32 7.50 2.53 24.47
CA SER A 32 7.18 3.51 23.44
C SER A 32 8.21 4.66 23.40
N ARG A 33 8.70 5.06 24.55
CA ARG A 33 9.80 6.04 24.67
C ARG A 33 11.10 5.51 24.07
N GLN A 34 11.49 4.26 24.40
CA GLN A 34 12.69 3.61 23.87
C GLN A 34 12.63 3.47 22.34
N LEU A 35 11.48 3.11 21.80
CA LEU A 35 11.27 3.07 20.33
C LEU A 35 11.55 4.43 19.70
N ARG A 36 10.99 5.51 20.25
CA ARG A 36 11.18 6.86 19.71
C ARG A 36 12.64 7.31 19.79
N ILE A 37 13.32 7.03 20.90
CA ILE A 37 14.74 7.33 21.06
C ILE A 37 15.55 6.57 20.01
N GLY A 38 15.34 5.26 19.86
CA GLY A 38 16.05 4.44 18.88
C GLY A 38 15.81 4.86 17.44
N LEU A 39 14.60 5.33 17.10
CA LEU A 39 14.33 5.91 15.77
C LEU A 39 15.15 7.17 15.52
N LEU A 40 15.23 8.09 16.49
CA LEU A 40 16.00 9.32 16.38
C LEU A 40 17.50 9.02 16.31
N GLU A 41 18.02 8.13 17.13
CA GLU A 41 19.43 7.69 17.10
C GLU A 41 19.82 7.00 15.80
N SER A 42 18.85 6.31 15.16
CA SER A 42 19.02 5.69 13.83
C SER A 42 19.04 6.71 12.68
N GLY A 43 18.89 8.01 12.97
CA GLY A 43 18.87 9.08 11.98
C GLY A 43 17.55 9.20 11.21
N CYS A 44 16.47 8.60 11.70
CA CYS A 44 15.15 8.74 11.13
C CYS A 44 14.54 10.10 11.48
N ASN A 45 13.70 10.62 10.59
CA ASN A 45 12.92 11.84 10.84
C ASN A 45 11.53 11.46 11.40
N LEU A 46 11.40 11.49 12.72
CA LEU A 46 10.11 11.30 13.37
C LEU A 46 9.22 12.53 13.17
N VAL A 47 8.28 12.44 12.23
CA VAL A 47 7.40 13.56 11.84
C VAL A 47 6.30 13.82 12.85
N ALA A 48 5.68 12.76 13.36
CA ALA A 48 4.61 12.86 14.35
C ALA A 48 4.41 11.53 15.10
N VAL A 49 3.81 11.62 16.27
CA VAL A 49 3.18 10.51 16.99
C VAL A 49 1.69 10.78 16.99
N LEU A 50 0.88 9.84 16.52
CA LEU A 50 -0.55 9.99 16.31
C LEU A 50 -1.33 8.88 17.01
N PRO A 51 -2.54 9.15 17.50
CA PRO A 51 -3.45 8.10 17.93
C PRO A 51 -4.07 7.38 16.74
N ALA A 52 -4.52 6.13 16.97
CA ALA A 52 -5.25 5.32 16.01
C ALA A 52 -6.75 5.69 16.03
N ASP A 53 -7.10 6.89 15.59
CA ASP A 53 -8.47 7.42 15.58
C ASP A 53 -9.02 7.62 14.17
N SER A 54 -10.28 8.05 14.07
CA SER A 54 -10.97 8.30 12.79
C SER A 54 -10.35 9.40 11.92
N PHE A 55 -9.45 10.23 12.46
CA PHE A 55 -8.76 11.30 11.74
C PHE A 55 -7.37 10.88 11.25
N LEU A 56 -6.94 9.65 11.54
CA LEU A 56 -5.61 9.15 11.19
C LEU A 56 -5.34 9.24 9.68
N GLU A 57 -6.31 8.86 8.84
CA GLU A 57 -6.17 8.94 7.38
C GLU A 57 -5.86 10.37 6.92
N GLN A 58 -6.65 11.35 7.37
CA GLN A 58 -6.45 12.76 7.00
C GLN A 58 -5.07 13.27 7.43
N ARG A 59 -4.62 12.91 8.64
CA ARG A 59 -3.30 13.30 9.15
C ARG A 59 -2.17 12.65 8.34
N LEU A 60 -2.28 11.36 7.99
CA LEU A 60 -1.30 10.67 7.15
C LEU A 60 -1.24 11.25 5.73
N GLN A 61 -2.38 11.65 5.16
CA GLN A 61 -2.43 12.34 3.88
C GLN A 61 -1.76 13.71 3.91
N GLN A 62 -1.89 14.46 5.01
CA GLN A 62 -1.22 15.76 5.18
C GLN A 62 0.29 15.62 5.41
N LEU A 63 0.68 14.70 6.26
CA LEU A 63 2.07 14.51 6.67
C LEU A 63 2.91 13.80 5.61
N GLN A 64 2.30 12.98 4.74
CA GLN A 64 2.99 12.22 3.69
C GLN A 64 4.24 11.49 4.19
N PRO A 65 4.15 10.64 5.24
CA PRO A 65 5.32 9.90 5.73
C PRO A 65 5.77 8.84 4.72
N ASP A 66 7.06 8.47 4.77
CA ASP A 66 7.61 7.37 3.98
C ASP A 66 7.27 6.01 4.60
N MET A 67 7.04 5.96 5.92
CA MET A 67 6.74 4.75 6.67
C MET A 67 5.82 5.05 7.86
N VAL A 68 4.96 4.10 8.20
CA VAL A 68 4.14 4.13 9.42
C VAL A 68 4.61 3.03 10.36
N ILE A 69 4.89 3.39 11.60
CA ILE A 69 5.19 2.44 12.68
C ILE A 69 3.96 2.39 13.58
N VAL A 70 3.50 1.18 13.87
CA VAL A 70 2.46 0.94 14.87
C VAL A 70 3.14 0.42 16.14
N ASP A 71 2.97 1.15 17.22
CA ASP A 71 3.44 0.80 18.55
C ASP A 71 2.24 0.52 19.42
N ALA A 72 1.87 -0.75 19.55
CA ALA A 72 0.67 -1.16 20.25
C ALA A 72 0.86 -2.53 20.91
N GLU A 73 0.26 -2.72 22.09
CA GLU A 73 0.24 -3.98 22.82
C GLU A 73 -1.11 -4.69 22.71
N SER A 74 -1.98 -4.47 23.69
CA SER A 74 -3.29 -5.13 23.79
C SER A 74 -4.25 -4.73 22.68
N ASP A 75 -4.16 -3.48 22.23
CA ASP A 75 -5.00 -2.91 21.18
C ASP A 75 -4.32 -2.95 19.79
N ALA A 76 -3.25 -3.77 19.65
CA ALA A 76 -2.47 -3.87 18.42
C ALA A 76 -3.33 -4.18 17.19
N ARG A 77 -4.36 -5.00 17.35
CA ARG A 77 -5.28 -5.36 16.28
C ARG A 77 -6.10 -4.16 15.81
N ASP A 78 -6.72 -3.44 16.75
CA ASP A 78 -7.59 -2.30 16.40
C ASP A 78 -6.76 -1.14 15.84
N ALA A 79 -5.60 -0.85 16.42
CA ALA A 79 -4.67 0.14 15.89
C ALA A 79 -4.19 -0.23 14.49
N LEU A 80 -3.88 -1.51 14.26
CA LEU A 80 -3.46 -2.00 12.94
C LEU A 80 -4.57 -1.88 11.91
N GLU A 81 -5.81 -2.26 12.23
CA GLU A 81 -6.96 -2.12 11.35
C GLU A 81 -7.16 -0.67 10.92
N HIS A 82 -7.07 0.28 11.85
CA HIS A 82 -7.15 1.71 11.53
C HIS A 82 -6.02 2.18 10.61
N VAL A 83 -4.78 1.75 10.86
CA VAL A 83 -3.63 2.10 10.00
C VAL A 83 -3.75 1.50 8.60
N VAL A 84 -4.17 0.25 8.49
CA VAL A 84 -4.38 -0.42 7.19
C VAL A 84 -5.47 0.29 6.39
N LEU A 85 -6.58 0.68 7.02
CA LEU A 85 -7.64 1.44 6.38
C LEU A 85 -7.14 2.83 5.96
N ALA A 86 -6.45 3.54 6.84
CA ALA A 86 -5.94 4.89 6.60
C ALA A 86 -4.84 4.95 5.51
N THR A 87 -4.18 3.83 5.23
CA THR A 87 -3.13 3.73 4.19
C THR A 87 -3.59 3.02 2.92
N ARG A 88 -4.87 2.66 2.81
CA ARG A 88 -5.43 1.87 1.71
C ARG A 88 -5.19 2.49 0.34
N ASP A 89 -5.46 3.79 0.21
CA ASP A 89 -5.39 4.52 -1.06
C ASP A 89 -3.97 5.00 -1.38
N ALA A 90 -3.17 5.26 -0.35
CA ALA A 90 -1.77 5.66 -0.46
C ALA A 90 -0.89 4.70 0.35
N ARG A 91 -0.66 3.50 -0.20
CA ARG A 91 0.08 2.43 0.48
C ARG A 91 1.48 2.86 0.89
N ARG A 92 1.81 2.51 2.13
CA ARG A 92 3.10 2.78 2.77
C ARG A 92 3.58 1.54 3.49
N PRO A 93 4.90 1.35 3.70
CA PRO A 93 5.39 0.30 4.58
C PRO A 93 4.87 0.52 6.00
N ILE A 94 4.31 -0.52 6.58
CA ILE A 94 3.81 -0.56 7.96
C ILE A 94 4.70 -1.51 8.74
N VAL A 95 5.25 -1.05 9.85
CA VAL A 95 6.03 -1.86 10.80
C VAL A 95 5.31 -1.87 12.13
N LEU A 96 4.96 -3.05 12.60
CA LEU A 96 4.32 -3.23 13.91
C LEU A 96 5.34 -3.66 14.96
N PHE A 97 5.41 -2.92 16.05
CA PHE A 97 6.14 -3.28 17.26
C PHE A 97 5.15 -3.62 18.37
N THR A 98 5.28 -4.81 18.96
CA THR A 98 4.36 -5.31 19.99
C THR A 98 5.08 -6.29 20.90
N ASN A 99 4.50 -6.56 22.07
CA ASN A 99 4.93 -7.68 22.93
C ASN A 99 4.09 -8.94 22.72
N ASP A 100 3.03 -8.84 21.91
CA ASP A 100 2.20 -9.99 21.54
C ASP A 100 2.96 -10.94 20.62
N ASN A 101 3.14 -12.18 21.07
CA ASN A 101 3.84 -13.25 20.36
C ASN A 101 2.89 -14.32 19.78
N ASP A 102 1.58 -14.07 19.76
CA ASP A 102 0.63 -15.00 19.16
C ASP A 102 0.84 -15.09 17.64
N THR A 103 1.21 -16.27 17.18
CA THR A 103 1.49 -16.56 15.77
C THR A 103 0.27 -16.38 14.86
N THR A 104 -0.94 -16.40 15.42
CA THR A 104 -2.18 -16.14 14.68
C THR A 104 -2.25 -14.66 14.29
N HIS A 105 -1.99 -13.77 15.22
CA HIS A 105 -1.95 -12.32 14.98
C HIS A 105 -0.87 -11.91 13.99
N VAL A 106 0.29 -12.59 14.00
CA VAL A 106 1.35 -12.38 13.01
C VAL A 106 0.85 -12.65 11.58
N LYS A 107 0.14 -13.77 11.38
CA LYS A 107 -0.40 -14.13 10.05
C LYS A 107 -1.44 -13.13 9.57
N ASP A 108 -2.34 -12.72 10.46
CA ASP A 108 -3.38 -11.74 10.15
C ASP A 108 -2.77 -10.38 9.80
N ALA A 109 -1.78 -9.91 10.55
CA ALA A 109 -1.05 -8.69 10.28
C ALA A 109 -0.35 -8.72 8.90
N VAL A 110 0.33 -9.82 8.58
CA VAL A 110 0.98 -9.98 7.26
C VAL A 110 -0.06 -10.01 6.14
N ALA A 111 -1.19 -10.70 6.34
CA ALA A 111 -2.29 -10.73 5.36
C ALA A 111 -2.91 -9.34 5.15
N ALA A 112 -2.97 -8.52 6.20
CA ALA A 112 -3.41 -7.12 6.14
C ALA A 112 -2.41 -6.19 5.42
N GLY A 113 -1.17 -6.62 5.18
CA GLY A 113 -0.16 -5.88 4.44
C GLY A 113 0.92 -5.23 5.29
N VAL A 114 1.13 -5.69 6.52
CA VAL A 114 2.24 -5.27 7.36
C VAL A 114 3.56 -5.75 6.76
N SER A 115 4.52 -4.84 6.63
CA SER A 115 5.82 -5.12 6.03
C SER A 115 6.79 -5.82 6.99
N ALA A 116 6.65 -5.54 8.29
CA ALA A 116 7.41 -6.23 9.35
C ALA A 116 6.59 -6.26 10.66
N TYR A 117 6.67 -7.39 11.37
CA TYR A 117 6.05 -7.62 12.67
C TYR A 117 7.16 -7.96 13.67
N ILE A 118 7.34 -7.15 14.69
CA ILE A 118 8.45 -7.23 15.63
C ILE A 118 7.89 -7.50 17.01
N VAL A 119 8.24 -8.66 17.55
CA VAL A 119 7.87 -9.08 18.90
C VAL A 119 9.05 -8.89 19.82
N ALA A 120 8.83 -8.20 20.93
CA ALA A 120 9.74 -7.99 22.06
C ALA A 120 11.20 -7.56 21.72
N GLY A 121 11.78 -6.73 22.58
CA GLY A 121 13.23 -6.44 22.55
C GLY A 121 13.62 -5.41 21.51
N LEU A 122 13.25 -4.15 21.75
CA LEU A 122 13.81 -2.98 21.05
C LEU A 122 15.24 -2.72 21.50
N ALA A 123 16.18 -3.35 20.78
CA ALA A 123 17.57 -2.91 20.84
C ALA A 123 17.73 -1.79 19.79
N PRO A 124 18.11 -0.56 20.17
CA PRO A 124 18.19 0.60 19.27
C PRO A 124 19.00 0.31 18.00
N GLU A 125 20.08 -0.45 18.12
CA GLU A 125 20.94 -0.85 17.00
C GLU A 125 20.27 -1.77 15.98
N ARG A 126 19.15 -2.40 16.31
CA ARG A 126 18.35 -3.26 15.42
C ARG A 126 17.28 -2.51 14.66
N ILE A 127 16.88 -1.34 15.12
CA ILE A 127 15.78 -0.58 14.52
C ILE A 127 16.07 -0.29 13.05
N LYS A 128 17.22 0.33 12.76
CA LYS A 128 17.57 0.69 11.38
C LYS A 128 17.58 -0.50 10.42
N PRO A 129 18.28 -1.62 10.71
CA PRO A 129 18.22 -2.81 9.85
C PRO A 129 16.82 -3.35 9.62
N ILE A 130 15.95 -3.31 10.63
CA ILE A 130 14.56 -3.75 10.52
C ILE A 130 13.77 -2.84 9.56
N LEU A 131 13.92 -1.53 9.70
CA LEU A 131 13.24 -0.56 8.82
C LEU A 131 13.74 -0.68 7.37
N ASP A 132 15.05 -0.86 7.16
CA ASP A 132 15.64 -1.05 5.84
C ASP A 132 15.06 -2.32 5.15
N VAL A 133 14.95 -3.43 5.90
CA VAL A 133 14.35 -4.68 5.38
C VAL A 133 12.85 -4.50 5.10
N ALA A 134 12.11 -3.84 5.99
CA ALA A 134 10.69 -3.59 5.80
C ALA A 134 10.42 -2.73 4.55
N LEU A 135 11.24 -1.69 4.34
CA LEU A 135 11.16 -0.83 3.17
C LEU A 135 11.46 -1.61 1.88
N ALA A 136 12.58 -2.36 1.86
CA ALA A 136 12.96 -3.14 0.69
C ALA A 136 11.90 -4.20 0.32
N ARG A 137 11.31 -4.87 1.32
CA ARG A 137 10.21 -5.83 1.12
C ARG A 137 8.97 -5.15 0.54
N PHE A 138 8.59 -4.00 1.07
CA PHE A 138 7.45 -3.22 0.57
C PHE A 138 7.67 -2.78 -0.88
N GLU A 139 8.83 -2.24 -1.22
CA GLU A 139 9.18 -1.82 -2.59
C GLU A 139 9.12 -3.00 -3.58
N HIS A 140 9.65 -4.15 -3.19
CA HIS A 140 9.59 -5.38 -3.98
C HIS A 140 8.14 -5.82 -4.22
N GLU A 141 7.33 -5.86 -3.18
CA GLU A 141 5.90 -6.21 -3.27
C GLU A 141 5.13 -5.24 -4.16
N GLN A 142 5.40 -3.94 -4.04
CA GLN A 142 4.80 -2.92 -4.92
C GLN A 142 5.23 -3.08 -6.38
N GLY A 143 6.48 -3.47 -6.62
CA GLY A 143 6.98 -3.82 -7.96
C GLY A 143 6.17 -4.97 -8.58
N LEU A 144 6.06 -6.09 -7.88
CA LEU A 144 5.27 -7.24 -8.32
C LEU A 144 3.80 -6.90 -8.57
N ARG A 145 3.19 -6.09 -7.71
CA ARG A 145 1.79 -5.64 -7.90
C ARG A 145 1.61 -4.81 -9.17
N ARG A 146 2.56 -3.93 -9.49
CA ARG A 146 2.55 -3.15 -10.74
C ARG A 146 2.67 -4.08 -11.95
N GLU A 147 3.63 -4.99 -11.94
CA GLU A 147 3.82 -5.96 -13.04
C GLU A 147 2.54 -6.78 -13.29
N ILE A 148 1.88 -7.25 -12.22
CA ILE A 148 0.61 -7.98 -12.33
C ILE A 148 -0.51 -7.09 -12.89
N ALA A 149 -0.58 -5.84 -12.47
CA ALA A 149 -1.58 -4.89 -12.96
C ALA A 149 -1.37 -4.59 -14.45
N ASP A 150 -0.12 -4.37 -14.87
CA ASP A 150 0.25 -4.12 -16.25
C ASP A 150 -0.06 -5.33 -17.13
N ALA A 151 0.33 -6.54 -16.71
CA ALA A 151 0.04 -7.78 -17.45
C ALA A 151 -1.47 -8.03 -17.59
N LYS A 152 -2.27 -7.75 -16.53
CA LYS A 152 -3.73 -7.83 -16.59
C LYS A 152 -4.32 -6.79 -17.57
N SER A 153 -3.78 -5.58 -17.57
CA SER A 153 -4.21 -4.51 -18.47
C SER A 153 -3.96 -4.88 -19.93
N GLU A 154 -2.75 -5.37 -20.25
CA GLU A 154 -2.40 -5.84 -21.60
C GLU A 154 -3.29 -7.00 -22.07
N LEU A 155 -3.55 -7.97 -21.18
CA LEU A 155 -4.44 -9.09 -21.50
C LEU A 155 -5.87 -8.61 -21.78
N ASN A 156 -6.38 -7.68 -20.99
CA ASN A 156 -7.71 -7.12 -21.20
C ASN A 156 -7.76 -6.32 -22.51
N GLU A 157 -6.77 -5.49 -22.81
CA GLU A 157 -6.69 -4.74 -24.06
C GLU A 157 -6.69 -5.69 -25.27
N ARG A 158 -5.89 -6.76 -25.21
CA ARG A 158 -5.88 -7.78 -26.27
C ARG A 158 -7.25 -8.42 -26.46
N LYS A 159 -7.93 -8.79 -25.39
CA LYS A 159 -9.30 -9.37 -25.46
C LYS A 159 -10.29 -8.37 -26.10
N LEU A 160 -10.21 -7.08 -25.77
CA LEU A 160 -11.07 -6.05 -26.36
C LEU A 160 -10.83 -5.91 -27.87
N ILE A 161 -9.57 -5.87 -28.28
CA ILE A 161 -9.17 -5.80 -29.69
C ILE A 161 -9.68 -7.03 -30.45
N ASP A 162 -9.51 -8.23 -29.91
CA ASP A 162 -9.97 -9.48 -30.56
C ASP A 162 -11.49 -9.53 -30.69
N ARG A 163 -12.25 -9.10 -29.68
CA ARG A 163 -13.71 -8.98 -29.76
C ARG A 163 -14.15 -7.97 -30.80
N ALA A 164 -13.52 -6.78 -30.83
CA ALA A 164 -13.83 -5.74 -31.81
C ALA A 164 -13.49 -6.18 -33.26
N LYS A 165 -12.36 -6.89 -33.47
CA LYS A 165 -12.03 -7.52 -34.75
C LYS A 165 -13.14 -8.50 -35.17
N GLY A 166 -13.52 -9.42 -34.30
CA GLY A 166 -14.57 -10.41 -34.56
C GLY A 166 -15.88 -9.75 -35.01
N MET A 167 -16.26 -8.67 -34.33
CA MET A 167 -17.46 -7.92 -34.68
C MET A 167 -17.34 -7.23 -36.03
N LEU A 168 -16.22 -6.57 -36.36
CA LEU A 168 -16.01 -5.95 -37.65
C LEU A 168 -16.00 -6.98 -38.78
N MET A 169 -15.43 -8.16 -38.54
CA MET A 169 -15.45 -9.27 -39.48
C MET A 169 -16.89 -9.71 -39.81
N GLN A 170 -17.73 -9.88 -38.76
CA GLN A 170 -19.11 -10.32 -38.91
C GLN A 170 -20.01 -9.25 -39.57
N ARG A 171 -19.95 -8.00 -39.09
CA ARG A 171 -20.87 -6.94 -39.58
C ARG A 171 -20.48 -6.34 -40.91
N GLN A 172 -19.20 -6.37 -41.30
CA GLN A 172 -18.70 -5.73 -42.49
C GLN A 172 -18.08 -6.71 -43.50
N ASN A 173 -18.17 -8.02 -43.20
CA ASN A 173 -17.60 -9.09 -44.04
C ASN A 173 -16.11 -8.88 -44.34
N LEU A 174 -15.33 -8.42 -43.35
CA LEU A 174 -13.90 -8.18 -43.44
C LEU A 174 -13.09 -9.41 -43.05
N SER A 175 -11.91 -9.59 -43.66
CA SER A 175 -10.91 -10.53 -43.16
C SER A 175 -10.27 -9.98 -41.88
N GLU A 176 -9.66 -10.85 -41.07
CA GLU A 176 -8.99 -10.44 -39.83
C GLU A 176 -7.95 -9.35 -40.03
N PRO A 177 -7.02 -9.43 -41.05
CA PRO A 177 -6.08 -8.35 -41.34
C PRO A 177 -6.76 -7.04 -41.69
N GLN A 178 -7.88 -7.08 -42.41
CA GLN A 178 -8.62 -5.88 -42.80
C GLN A 178 -9.32 -5.25 -41.60
N ALA A 179 -9.92 -6.06 -40.70
CA ALA A 179 -10.54 -5.59 -39.46
C ALA A 179 -9.50 -4.92 -38.56
N TYR A 180 -8.31 -5.54 -38.39
CA TYR A 180 -7.23 -4.96 -37.61
C TYR A 180 -6.72 -3.65 -38.20
N ALA A 181 -6.49 -3.61 -39.53
CA ALA A 181 -6.06 -2.40 -40.25
C ALA A 181 -7.07 -1.26 -40.06
N ARG A 182 -8.37 -1.56 -40.07
CA ARG A 182 -9.42 -0.58 -39.85
C ARG A 182 -9.43 -0.03 -38.43
N LEU A 183 -9.26 -0.89 -37.43
CA LEU A 183 -9.11 -0.47 -36.02
C LEU A 183 -7.90 0.46 -35.87
N ARG A 184 -6.75 0.05 -36.39
CA ARG A 184 -5.51 0.83 -36.34
C ARG A 184 -5.63 2.20 -37.04
N LYS A 185 -6.22 2.24 -38.24
CA LYS A 185 -6.45 3.49 -38.94
C LYS A 185 -7.33 4.42 -38.14
N THR A 186 -8.44 3.91 -37.58
CA THR A 186 -9.33 4.70 -36.76
C THR A 186 -8.64 5.24 -35.50
N ALA A 187 -7.78 4.43 -34.89
CA ALA A 187 -6.98 4.85 -33.73
C ALA A 187 -6.05 6.02 -34.09
N MET A 188 -5.33 5.91 -35.22
CA MET A 188 -4.45 6.96 -35.72
C MET A 188 -5.22 8.24 -36.07
N ASP A 189 -6.31 8.12 -36.82
CA ASP A 189 -7.12 9.26 -37.27
C ASP A 189 -7.75 10.04 -36.12
N LYS A 190 -8.02 9.37 -34.99
CA LYS A 190 -8.64 9.97 -33.80
C LYS A 190 -7.65 10.26 -32.66
N GLY A 191 -6.37 9.92 -32.80
CA GLY A 191 -5.37 10.10 -31.76
C GLY A 191 -5.65 9.26 -30.47
N LEU A 192 -6.30 8.10 -30.64
CA LEU A 192 -6.70 7.21 -29.53
C LEU A 192 -5.82 5.95 -29.50
N ARG A 193 -5.76 5.30 -28.33
CA ARG A 193 -5.18 3.97 -28.21
C ARG A 193 -6.06 2.91 -28.90
N LEU A 194 -5.45 1.84 -29.37
CA LEU A 194 -6.17 0.78 -30.11
C LEU A 194 -7.27 0.13 -29.25
N GLY A 195 -6.98 -0.11 -27.96
CA GLY A 195 -7.93 -0.63 -27.00
C GLY A 195 -9.13 0.31 -26.76
N GLU A 196 -8.90 1.62 -26.76
CA GLU A 196 -9.99 2.60 -26.60
C GLU A 196 -10.94 2.60 -27.81
N VAL A 197 -10.39 2.46 -29.01
CA VAL A 197 -11.21 2.31 -30.21
C VAL A 197 -11.98 1.01 -30.20
N ALA A 198 -11.34 -0.08 -29.80
CA ALA A 198 -11.97 -1.38 -29.65
C ALA A 198 -13.16 -1.31 -28.68
N GLN A 199 -12.96 -0.70 -27.50
CA GLN A 199 -14.02 -0.52 -26.50
C GLN A 199 -15.20 0.28 -27.05
N ARG A 200 -14.97 1.42 -27.69
CA ARG A 200 -16.02 2.25 -28.29
C ARG A 200 -16.84 1.52 -29.35
N ILE A 201 -16.19 0.68 -30.16
CA ILE A 201 -16.89 -0.15 -31.15
C ILE A 201 -17.80 -1.16 -30.46
N LEU A 202 -17.33 -1.78 -29.39
CA LEU A 202 -18.12 -2.73 -28.61
C LEU A 202 -19.30 -2.05 -27.91
N ASP A 203 -19.08 -0.88 -27.30
CA ASP A 203 -20.12 -0.10 -26.62
C ASP A 203 -21.25 0.29 -27.58
N VAL A 204 -20.90 0.75 -28.81
CA VAL A 204 -21.92 1.07 -29.82
C VAL A 204 -22.67 -0.17 -30.30
N ALA A 205 -22.00 -1.29 -30.36
CA ALA A 205 -22.63 -2.53 -30.80
C ALA A 205 -23.58 -3.13 -29.75
N ASP A 206 -23.24 -3.01 -28.50
CA ASP A 206 -24.10 -3.45 -27.38
C ASP A 206 -25.38 -2.55 -27.28
N LEU A 207 -25.29 -1.28 -27.72
CA LEU A 207 -26.44 -0.36 -27.81
C LEU A 207 -27.37 -0.66 -29.01
N LEU A 208 -26.88 -1.38 -30.01
CA LEU A 208 -27.60 -1.68 -31.26
C LEU A 208 -28.05 -3.14 -31.36
N ALA A 209 -27.84 -3.93 -30.30
CA ALA A 209 -28.23 -5.34 -30.21
C ALA A 209 -29.56 -5.48 -29.49
#